data_94a431dfc0bac2119df99645eec42902
#
_entry.id   94a431dfc0bac2119df99645eec42902
#
_cell.length_a   1.000
_cell.length_b   1.000
_cell.length_c   1.000
_cell.angle_alpha   90.00
_cell.angle_beta   90.00
_cell.angle_gamma   90.00
#
_symmetry.space_group_name_H-M   'P 1'
#
loop_
_entity.id
_entity.type
_entity.pdbx_description
1 polymer ?
#
loop_
_entity_poly.entity_id
_entity_poly.type
_entity_poly.pdbx_seq_one_letter_code
_entity_poly.pdbx_strand_id
1 'polypeptide(L)'
;MRHKLGYRKLSRTSEHRKALFKNMLNSLIKYEQITTTLPKAKELKPKIDKVISLGKKNNLSSKKNLFTQLQSKTSVDKLIKVLSQRYEKRNGGYSRVIRAGYRYGDDAPLAVIELVDRDIQAKKVDVKKKIETPAKTTPETKTKKEKTPIKKQSK
;
A
#
# COMPACT_ATOMS: atom_id res chain seq x y z
N MET A 1 12.65 35.73 -0.42
CA MET A 1 13.40 34.78 -1.24
C MET A 1 13.59 33.44 -0.50
N ARG A 2 13.75 32.31 -1.22
CA ARG A 2 13.98 30.97 -0.61
C ARG A 2 15.47 30.62 -0.70
N HIS A 3 16.30 31.25 0.07
CA HIS A 3 17.73 30.97 0.07
C HIS A 3 18.02 29.54 0.53
N LYS A 4 18.68 28.73 -0.31
CA LYS A 4 19.05 27.32 -0.06
C LYS A 4 17.91 26.36 0.36
N LEU A 5 16.62 26.78 0.18
CA LEU A 5 15.46 25.95 0.48
C LEU A 5 14.97 25.23 -0.79
N GLY A 6 15.42 23.99 -1.00
CA GLY A 6 15.11 23.18 -2.18
C GLY A 6 13.77 22.45 -2.14
N TYR A 7 12.88 22.70 -1.16
CA TYR A 7 11.62 21.99 -1.01
C TYR A 7 10.39 22.87 -1.20
N ARG A 8 9.29 22.28 -1.65
CA ARG A 8 7.99 22.96 -1.82
C ARG A 8 7.17 22.85 -0.54
N LYS A 9 6.56 23.94 -0.09
CA LYS A 9 5.68 23.94 1.08
C LYS A 9 4.34 23.27 0.80
N LEU A 10 3.88 23.21 -0.46
CA LEU A 10 2.61 22.62 -0.92
C LEU A 10 1.38 23.22 -0.20
N SER A 11 1.45 24.48 0.21
CA SER A 11 0.39 25.20 0.97
C SER A 11 -0.09 24.40 2.20
N ARG A 12 0.84 23.75 2.92
CA ARG A 12 0.55 22.90 4.09
C ARG A 12 1.43 23.25 5.27
N THR A 13 0.91 23.07 6.48
CA THR A 13 1.68 23.13 7.72
C THR A 13 2.77 22.06 7.71
N SER A 14 3.79 22.21 8.54
CA SER A 14 4.91 21.27 8.61
C SER A 14 4.45 19.82 8.90
N GLU A 15 3.56 19.68 9.87
CA GLU A 15 3.04 18.37 10.31
C GLU A 15 2.17 17.71 9.25
N HIS A 16 1.23 18.46 8.65
CA HIS A 16 0.39 17.97 7.57
C HIS A 16 1.22 17.57 6.35
N ARG A 17 2.30 18.29 6.04
CA ARG A 17 3.21 17.93 4.95
C ARG A 17 4.01 16.65 5.27
N LYS A 18 4.47 16.46 6.51
CA LYS A 18 5.12 15.22 6.95
C LYS A 18 4.17 14.03 6.83
N ALA A 19 2.93 14.18 7.30
CA ALA A 19 1.90 13.13 7.20
C ALA A 19 1.56 12.80 5.73
N LEU A 20 1.43 13.81 4.86
CA LEU A 20 1.22 13.61 3.42
C LEU A 20 2.30 12.73 2.81
N PHE A 21 3.57 13.09 3.00
CA PHE A 21 4.68 12.32 2.42
C PHE A 21 4.81 10.93 3.03
N LYS A 22 4.56 10.76 4.32
CA LYS A 22 4.51 9.45 4.96
C LYS A 22 3.49 8.53 4.27
N ASN A 23 2.27 9.01 4.07
CA ASN A 23 1.21 8.24 3.43
C ASN A 23 1.53 7.94 1.95
N MET A 24 2.06 8.91 1.21
CA MET A 24 2.48 8.71 -0.19
C MET A 24 3.65 7.72 -0.31
N LEU A 25 4.62 7.75 0.61
CA LEU A 25 5.72 6.77 0.65
C LEU A 25 5.20 5.36 0.90
N ASN A 26 4.30 5.19 1.87
CA ASN A 26 3.68 3.89 2.15
C ASN A 26 2.90 3.37 0.94
N SER A 27 2.12 4.23 0.28
CA SER A 27 1.39 3.86 -0.93
C SER A 27 2.33 3.47 -2.07
N LEU A 28 3.41 4.24 -2.29
CA LEU A 28 4.38 3.94 -3.33
C LEU A 28 5.15 2.63 -3.07
N ILE A 29 5.52 2.36 -1.82
CA ILE A 29 6.15 1.08 -1.45
C ILE A 29 5.17 -0.09 -1.66
N LYS A 30 3.91 0.09 -1.29
CA LYS A 30 2.88 -0.95 -1.38
C LYS A 30 2.54 -1.29 -2.82
N TYR A 31 2.21 -0.28 -3.63
CA TYR A 31 1.68 -0.44 -4.99
C TYR A 31 2.71 -0.28 -6.10
N GLU A 32 3.91 0.16 -5.76
CA GLU A 32 5.05 0.43 -6.65
C GLU A 32 4.77 1.46 -7.76
N GLN A 33 3.54 1.94 -7.90
CA GLN A 33 3.13 3.02 -8.81
C GLN A 33 1.92 3.75 -8.24
N ILE A 34 1.98 5.08 -8.21
CA ILE A 34 0.86 5.94 -7.81
C ILE A 34 0.72 7.14 -8.76
N THR A 35 -0.52 7.60 -8.93
CA THR A 35 -0.82 8.82 -9.70
C THR A 35 -1.06 9.97 -8.71
N THR A 36 -0.42 11.12 -8.95
CA THR A 36 -0.55 12.30 -8.11
C THR A 36 -0.26 13.57 -8.91
N THR A 37 -0.32 14.74 -8.29
CA THR A 37 0.06 15.99 -8.97
C THR A 37 1.57 16.08 -9.16
N LEU A 38 2.01 16.66 -10.25
CA LEU A 38 3.42 16.80 -10.62
C LEU A 38 4.30 17.42 -9.52
N PRO A 39 3.89 18.50 -8.80
CA PRO A 39 4.67 19.05 -7.70
C PRO A 39 4.88 18.06 -6.55
N LYS A 40 3.85 17.26 -6.20
CA LYS A 40 3.95 16.24 -5.15
C LYS A 40 4.88 15.10 -5.57
N ALA A 41 4.77 14.62 -6.82
CA ALA A 41 5.63 13.58 -7.36
C ALA A 41 7.12 14.00 -7.34
N LYS A 42 7.41 15.25 -7.76
CA LYS A 42 8.78 15.78 -7.74
C LYS A 42 9.38 15.87 -6.33
N GLU A 43 8.57 16.19 -5.31
CA GLU A 43 9.03 16.23 -3.90
C GLU A 43 9.12 14.82 -3.27
N LEU A 44 8.32 13.87 -3.77
CA LEU A 44 8.33 12.48 -3.28
C LEU A 44 9.58 11.73 -3.75
N LYS A 45 10.03 11.96 -5.00
CA LYS A 45 11.18 11.27 -5.61
C LYS A 45 12.44 11.27 -4.73
N PRO A 46 12.97 12.40 -4.26
CA PRO A 46 14.17 12.37 -3.40
C PRO A 46 13.93 11.71 -2.04
N LYS A 47 12.69 11.70 -1.56
CA LYS A 47 12.36 11.04 -0.28
C LYS A 47 12.34 9.53 -0.41
N ILE A 48 11.75 8.98 -1.47
CA ILE A 48 11.74 7.52 -1.68
C ILE A 48 13.16 7.01 -1.95
N ASP A 49 13.98 7.76 -2.68
CA ASP A 49 15.36 7.38 -2.95
C ASP A 49 16.17 7.28 -1.64
N LYS A 50 16.00 8.23 -0.71
CA LYS A 50 16.61 8.17 0.64
C LYS A 50 16.12 6.96 1.44
N VAL A 51 14.81 6.68 1.41
CA VAL A 51 14.20 5.56 2.14
C VAL A 51 14.73 4.23 1.62
N ILE A 52 14.84 4.05 0.31
CA ILE A 52 15.40 2.82 -0.29
C ILE A 52 16.89 2.67 0.06
N SER A 53 17.67 3.75 -0.03
CA SER A 53 19.09 3.73 0.36
C SER A 53 19.31 3.36 1.82
N LEU A 54 18.42 3.80 2.73
CA LEU A 54 18.45 3.37 4.14
C LEU A 54 18.08 1.89 4.28
N GLY A 55 17.12 1.40 3.49
CA GLY A 55 16.72 0.00 3.50
C GLY A 55 17.85 -0.95 3.10
N LYS A 56 18.65 -0.56 2.12
CA LYS A 56 19.82 -1.34 1.66
C LYS A 56 20.87 -1.59 2.75
N LYS A 57 21.01 -0.67 3.71
CA LYS A 57 22.01 -0.83 4.80
C LYS A 57 21.67 -1.98 5.76
N ASN A 58 20.42 -2.38 5.86
CA ASN A 58 19.87 -3.49 6.65
C ASN A 58 20.33 -3.57 8.13
N ASN A 59 20.81 -2.48 8.71
CA ASN A 59 21.22 -2.40 10.11
C ASN A 59 20.01 -2.16 11.02
N LEU A 60 20.10 -2.53 12.30
CA LEU A 60 19.05 -2.27 13.29
C LEU A 60 18.69 -0.78 13.39
N SER A 61 19.72 0.11 13.36
CA SER A 61 19.52 1.55 13.35
C SER A 61 18.73 2.02 12.12
N SER A 62 19.07 1.50 10.92
CA SER A 62 18.32 1.80 9.69
C SER A 62 16.87 1.36 9.78
N LYS A 63 16.59 0.17 10.35
CA LYS A 63 15.23 -0.33 10.57
C LYS A 63 14.42 0.57 11.49
N LYS A 64 15.01 1.01 12.62
CA LYS A 64 14.37 1.98 13.53
C LYS A 64 14.06 3.30 12.82
N ASN A 65 15.02 3.85 12.07
CA ASN A 65 14.82 5.09 11.31
C ASN A 65 13.74 4.96 10.22
N LEU A 66 13.69 3.83 9.52
CA LEU A 66 12.64 3.56 8.54
C LEU A 66 11.27 3.46 9.20
N PHE A 67 11.18 2.81 10.35
CA PHE A 67 9.93 2.70 11.10
C PHE A 67 9.45 4.08 11.58
N THR A 68 10.34 4.93 12.07
CA THR A 68 10.02 6.31 12.47
C THR A 68 9.46 7.13 11.29
N GLN A 69 10.02 6.94 10.08
CA GLN A 69 9.57 7.68 8.89
C GLN A 69 8.28 7.16 8.29
N LEU A 70 8.09 5.84 8.23
CA LEU A 70 6.97 5.18 7.55
C LEU A 70 5.81 4.85 8.51
N GLN A 71 6.09 4.55 9.77
CA GLN A 71 5.11 4.13 10.78
C GLN A 71 4.22 2.96 10.34
N SER A 72 4.73 2.12 9.43
CA SER A 72 4.04 0.94 8.89
C SER A 72 5.01 -0.23 8.82
N LYS A 73 4.76 -1.26 9.61
CA LYS A 73 5.57 -2.49 9.65
C LYS A 73 5.60 -3.18 8.28
N THR A 74 4.44 -3.30 7.63
CA THR A 74 4.31 -3.96 6.32
C THR A 74 5.14 -3.26 5.23
N SER A 75 5.15 -1.92 5.21
CA SER A 75 5.96 -1.14 4.27
C SER A 75 7.45 -1.31 4.54
N VAL A 76 7.86 -1.32 5.81
CA VAL A 76 9.27 -1.54 6.19
C VAL A 76 9.72 -2.96 5.83
N ASP A 77 8.90 -3.97 6.09
CA ASP A 77 9.21 -5.37 5.76
C ASP A 77 9.35 -5.56 4.24
N LYS A 78 8.43 -5.01 3.42
CA LYS A 78 8.53 -5.06 1.95
C LYS A 78 9.79 -4.35 1.46
N LEU A 79 10.10 -3.20 2.03
CA LEU A 79 11.28 -2.43 1.65
C LEU A 79 12.57 -3.19 1.91
N ILE A 80 12.71 -3.84 3.08
CA ILE A 80 13.92 -4.56 3.46
C ILE A 80 14.03 -5.91 2.72
N LYS A 81 12.95 -6.67 2.63
CA LYS A 81 12.97 -8.03 2.08
C LYS A 81 12.96 -8.06 0.55
N VAL A 82 12.24 -7.13 -0.08
CA VAL A 82 12.00 -7.16 -1.54
C VAL A 82 12.77 -6.06 -2.25
N LEU A 83 12.51 -4.80 -1.89
CA LEU A 83 13.06 -3.67 -2.64
C LEU A 83 14.58 -3.50 -2.45
N SER A 84 15.09 -3.78 -1.25
CA SER A 84 16.53 -3.70 -1.01
C SER A 84 17.34 -4.69 -1.83
N GLN A 85 16.82 -5.92 -2.00
CA GLN A 85 17.43 -6.94 -2.85
C GLN A 85 17.34 -6.56 -4.33
N ARG A 86 16.15 -6.11 -4.78
CA ARG A 86 15.93 -5.66 -6.17
C ARG A 86 16.91 -4.58 -6.60
N TYR A 87 17.20 -3.63 -5.71
CA TYR A 87 18.04 -2.47 -6.01
C TYR A 87 19.48 -2.58 -5.49
N GLU A 88 19.95 -3.74 -5.10
CA GLU A 88 21.27 -3.93 -4.53
C GLU A 88 22.39 -3.35 -5.43
N LYS A 89 22.32 -3.63 -6.72
CA LYS A 89 23.30 -3.17 -7.72
C LYS A 89 23.12 -1.72 -8.17
N ARG A 90 22.01 -1.06 -7.81
CA ARG A 90 21.69 0.30 -8.25
C ARG A 90 22.06 1.30 -7.17
N ASN A 91 22.89 2.30 -7.48
CA ASN A 91 23.38 3.28 -6.50
C ASN A 91 22.41 4.44 -6.23
N GLY A 92 21.39 4.65 -7.06
CA GLY A 92 20.39 5.71 -6.90
C GLY A 92 19.40 5.76 -8.06
N GLY A 93 18.45 6.71 -8.01
CA GLY A 93 17.43 6.84 -9.05
C GLY A 93 16.48 5.65 -9.09
N TYR A 94 15.99 5.22 -7.94
CA TYR A 94 15.09 4.07 -7.82
C TYR A 94 13.69 4.36 -8.29
N SER A 95 13.35 5.62 -8.52
CA SER A 95 12.02 6.04 -8.96
C SER A 95 12.07 6.95 -10.17
N ARG A 96 11.02 6.88 -11.02
CA ARG A 96 10.82 7.79 -12.13
C ARG A 96 9.48 8.51 -12.01
N VAL A 97 9.41 9.71 -12.59
CA VAL A 97 8.20 10.52 -12.64
C VAL A 97 7.85 10.75 -14.11
N ILE A 98 6.66 10.36 -14.51
CA ILE A 98 6.13 10.47 -15.87
C ILE A 98 4.95 11.45 -15.82
N ARG A 99 4.89 12.42 -16.74
CA ARG A 99 3.73 13.31 -16.84
C ARG A 99 2.52 12.52 -17.37
N ALA A 100 1.35 12.76 -16.77
CA ALA A 100 0.12 12.03 -17.08
C ALA A 100 -1.05 12.96 -17.50
N GLY A 101 -0.73 14.12 -18.08
CA GLY A 101 -1.73 15.10 -18.47
C GLY A 101 -2.20 15.97 -17.32
N TYR A 102 -3.45 16.38 -17.39
CA TYR A 102 -4.08 17.32 -16.46
C TYR A 102 -5.32 16.70 -15.81
N ARG A 103 -5.67 17.17 -14.63
CA ARG A 103 -6.84 16.70 -13.91
C ARG A 103 -8.08 17.45 -14.38
N TYR A 104 -9.15 16.70 -14.70
CA TYR A 104 -10.43 17.30 -15.01
C TYR A 104 -10.94 18.14 -13.85
N GLY A 105 -11.47 19.32 -14.13
CA GLY A 105 -12.06 20.26 -13.17
C GLY A 105 -11.14 21.41 -12.75
N ASP A 106 -9.87 21.15 -12.38
CA ASP A 106 -8.95 22.19 -11.91
C ASP A 106 -7.65 22.30 -12.74
N ASP A 107 -7.56 21.59 -13.82
CA ASP A 107 -6.43 21.59 -14.77
C ASP A 107 -5.05 21.40 -14.09
N ALA A 108 -5.02 20.78 -12.92
CA ALA A 108 -3.79 20.51 -12.19
C ALA A 108 -2.91 19.49 -12.94
N PRO A 109 -1.62 19.77 -13.19
CA PRO A 109 -0.75 18.83 -13.87
C PRO A 109 -0.57 17.54 -13.06
N LEU A 110 -0.93 16.40 -13.66
CA LEU A 110 -0.79 15.08 -13.10
C LEU A 110 0.55 14.44 -13.47
N ALA A 111 1.00 13.55 -12.60
CA ALA A 111 2.15 12.70 -12.86
C ALA A 111 1.96 11.32 -12.22
N VAL A 112 2.47 10.33 -12.89
CA VAL A 112 2.67 8.99 -12.35
C VAL A 112 4.08 8.92 -11.79
N ILE A 113 4.22 8.56 -10.52
CA ILE A 113 5.50 8.19 -9.95
C ILE A 113 5.52 6.68 -9.72
N GLU A 114 6.57 6.03 -10.19
CA GLU A 114 6.72 4.58 -10.10
C GLU A 114 8.14 4.19 -9.71
N LEU A 115 8.29 3.00 -9.13
CA LEU A 115 9.57 2.38 -8.89
C LEU A 115 10.10 1.79 -10.19
N VAL A 116 11.39 1.92 -10.44
CA VAL A 116 12.06 1.30 -11.60
C VAL A 116 12.02 -0.22 -11.40
N ASP A 117 11.79 -0.97 -12.50
CA ASP A 117 11.64 -2.43 -12.46
C ASP A 117 10.53 -2.89 -11.49
N ARG A 118 9.40 -2.16 -11.49
CA ARG A 118 8.27 -2.41 -10.60
C ARG A 118 7.61 -3.76 -10.85
N ASP A 119 7.05 -4.32 -9.79
CA ASP A 119 6.15 -5.46 -9.88
C ASP A 119 4.75 -5.01 -10.32
N ILE A 120 4.31 -5.49 -11.48
CA ILE A 120 2.99 -5.18 -12.05
C ILE A 120 1.86 -5.77 -11.19
N GLN A 121 2.12 -6.88 -10.50
CA GLN A 121 1.15 -7.54 -9.63
C GLN A 121 0.95 -6.80 -8.30
N ALA A 122 1.88 -5.94 -7.89
CA ALA A 122 1.80 -5.20 -6.63
C ALA A 122 0.53 -4.36 -6.50
N LYS A 123 -0.04 -3.86 -7.62
CA LYS A 123 -1.32 -3.14 -7.63
C LYS A 123 -2.56 -4.00 -7.37
N LYS A 124 -2.46 -5.31 -7.61
CA LYS A 124 -3.60 -6.24 -7.50
C LYS A 124 -3.86 -6.72 -6.06
N VAL A 125 -2.96 -6.43 -5.12
CA VAL A 125 -3.03 -6.92 -3.73
C VAL A 125 -4.21 -6.35 -2.95
N ASP A 126 -4.81 -5.24 -3.41
CA ASP A 126 -5.96 -4.60 -2.73
C ASP A 126 -7.34 -5.01 -3.28
N VAL A 127 -7.42 -5.90 -4.25
CA VAL A 127 -8.69 -6.57 -4.53
C VAL A 127 -8.99 -7.37 -3.27
N LYS A 128 -9.88 -6.84 -2.41
CA LYS A 128 -10.41 -7.55 -1.25
C LYS A 128 -10.81 -8.93 -1.76
N LYS A 129 -10.11 -9.99 -1.34
CA LYS A 129 -10.60 -11.35 -1.50
C LYS A 129 -12.00 -11.31 -0.93
N LYS A 130 -13.01 -11.42 -1.80
CA LYS A 130 -14.37 -11.67 -1.37
C LYS A 130 -14.24 -12.89 -0.49
N ILE A 131 -14.46 -12.71 0.81
CA ILE A 131 -14.54 -13.84 1.73
C ILE A 131 -15.76 -14.59 1.22
N GLU A 132 -15.54 -15.66 0.50
CA GLU A 132 -16.58 -16.64 0.22
C GLU A 132 -16.99 -17.17 1.58
N THR A 133 -18.07 -16.61 2.11
CA THR A 133 -18.75 -17.19 3.27
C THR A 133 -19.10 -18.61 2.85
N PRO A 134 -18.61 -19.64 3.55
CA PRO A 134 -19.01 -21.00 3.25
C PRO A 134 -20.53 -21.04 3.34
N ALA A 135 -21.18 -21.47 2.26
CA ALA A 135 -22.61 -21.65 2.22
C ALA A 135 -23.00 -22.48 3.45
N LYS A 136 -23.86 -21.90 4.32
CA LYS A 136 -24.47 -22.61 5.43
C LYS A 136 -25.22 -23.79 4.83
N THR A 137 -24.66 -24.97 4.94
CA THR A 137 -25.36 -26.24 4.72
C THR A 137 -26.43 -26.29 5.79
N THR A 138 -27.65 -26.07 5.40
CA THR A 138 -28.83 -26.28 6.26
C THR A 138 -28.91 -27.78 6.53
N PRO A 139 -28.89 -28.25 7.80
CA PRO A 139 -29.15 -29.65 8.06
C PRO A 139 -30.61 -29.95 7.78
N GLU A 140 -30.90 -30.78 6.77
CA GLU A 140 -32.22 -31.35 6.54
C GLU A 140 -32.60 -32.20 7.76
N THR A 141 -33.58 -31.72 8.51
CA THR A 141 -34.23 -32.46 9.60
C THR A 141 -35.14 -33.50 8.97
N LYS A 142 -34.66 -34.73 8.87
CA LYS A 142 -35.52 -35.90 8.56
C LYS A 142 -36.38 -36.22 9.77
N THR A 143 -37.61 -35.75 9.77
CA THR A 143 -38.66 -36.20 10.70
C THR A 143 -39.05 -37.63 10.33
N LYS A 144 -38.57 -38.59 11.07
CA LYS A 144 -39.13 -39.95 11.12
C LYS A 144 -40.46 -39.90 11.83
N LYS A 145 -41.55 -40.12 11.11
CA LYS A 145 -42.87 -40.45 11.68
C LYS A 145 -42.79 -41.87 12.20
N GLU A 146 -42.69 -42.06 13.48
CA GLU A 146 -42.94 -43.32 14.14
C GLU A 146 -44.46 -43.52 14.29
N LYS A 147 -45.00 -44.53 13.65
CA LYS A 147 -46.39 -45.02 13.78
C LYS A 147 -46.40 -45.98 15.00
N THR A 148 -47.01 -45.60 16.08
CA THR A 148 -47.36 -46.52 17.17
C THR A 148 -48.67 -47.23 16.86
N PRO A 149 -48.72 -48.58 17.01
CA PRO A 149 -49.97 -49.31 16.84
C PRO A 149 -50.82 -49.28 18.09
N ILE A 150 -52.08 -48.93 17.92
CA ILE A 150 -53.11 -48.94 18.98
C ILE A 150 -53.53 -50.40 19.23
N LYS A 151 -53.24 -50.91 20.42
CA LYS A 151 -53.78 -52.15 20.93
C LYS A 151 -55.24 -51.93 21.34
N LYS A 152 -56.20 -52.61 20.64
CA LYS A 152 -57.56 -52.84 21.11
C LYS A 152 -57.50 -53.85 22.27
N GLN A 153 -57.99 -53.51 23.42
CA GLN A 153 -58.45 -54.49 24.41
C GLN A 153 -59.96 -54.46 24.46
N SER A 154 -60.50 -55.64 24.20
CA SER A 154 -61.91 -56.01 24.43
C SER A 154 -62.12 -56.34 25.91
N LYS A 155 -63.03 -55.71 26.54
CA LYS A 155 -64.18 -56.29 27.28
C LYS A 155 -65.03 -55.18 27.82
#